data_49731e348ed7535d68f468ed389b4ca8
#
_entry.id   49731e348ed7535d68f468ed389b4ca8
#
_cell.length_a   1.000
_cell.length_b   1.000
_cell.length_c   1.000
_cell.angle_alpha   90.00
_cell.angle_beta   90.00
_cell.angle_gamma   90.00
#
_symmetry.space_group_name_H-M   'P 1'
#
loop_
_entity.id
_entity.type
_entity.pdbx_description
1 polymer ?
#
loop_
_entity_poly.entity_id
_entity_poly.type
_entity_poly.pdbx_seq_one_letter_code
_entity_poly.pdbx_strand_id
1 'polypeptide(L)'
;VYLNFFVISNNKVQKAKETEIPEWVDKQIIHKHSTARTGILLDDIKNIVIHYVGNPNTSAKNNRDYFNKPSTGVSSHFIVGLSGEIIQCVPIYERSAASNDRNKDTLSIETCHPDESGKFNQATYNSLVKLTAYLCYQFDLKQDDVIRHYDVTGKICPKYYVENEDEWENFKKDVGKAIDDY
;
A
#
# COMPACT_ATOMS: atom_id res chain seq x y z
N VAL A 1 8.65 -13.85 -26.39
CA VAL A 1 8.86 -12.78 -25.41
C VAL A 1 7.53 -12.42 -24.71
N TYR A 2 6.42 -12.28 -25.44
CA TYR A 2 5.10 -11.99 -24.86
C TYR A 2 4.56 -13.11 -23.95
N LEU A 3 4.81 -14.37 -24.32
CA LEU A 3 4.34 -15.54 -23.56
C LEU A 3 4.98 -15.61 -22.16
N ASN A 4 6.28 -15.28 -22.04
CA ASN A 4 6.98 -15.28 -20.76
C ASN A 4 6.52 -14.15 -19.83
N PHE A 5 6.18 -12.98 -20.37
CA PHE A 5 5.64 -11.87 -19.58
C PHE A 5 4.27 -12.21 -18.98
N PHE A 6 3.41 -12.85 -19.75
CA PHE A 6 2.06 -13.25 -19.30
C PHE A 6 2.13 -14.33 -18.21
N VAL A 7 3.07 -15.26 -18.33
CA VAL A 7 3.27 -16.35 -17.36
C VAL A 7 3.83 -15.82 -16.04
N ILE A 8 4.77 -14.85 -16.08
CA ILE A 8 5.34 -14.23 -14.88
C ILE A 8 4.31 -13.37 -14.16
N SER A 9 3.50 -12.59 -14.90
CA SER A 9 2.41 -11.77 -14.36
C SER A 9 1.35 -12.63 -13.65
N ASN A 10 0.89 -13.69 -14.28
CA ASN A 10 -0.03 -14.65 -13.65
C ASN A 10 0.54 -15.32 -12.40
N ASN A 11 1.85 -15.53 -12.32
CA ASN A 11 2.49 -16.13 -11.14
C ASN A 11 2.41 -15.25 -9.91
N LYS A 12 2.58 -13.93 -10.02
CA LYS A 12 2.50 -13.02 -8.86
C LYS A 12 1.08 -12.90 -8.33
N VAL A 13 0.09 -12.80 -9.20
CA VAL A 13 -1.33 -12.75 -8.80
C VAL A 13 -1.77 -14.09 -8.22
N GLN A 14 -1.36 -15.21 -8.79
CA GLN A 14 -1.62 -16.54 -8.24
C GLN A 14 -0.94 -16.70 -6.87
N LYS A 15 0.30 -16.25 -6.73
CA LYS A 15 1.00 -16.22 -5.45
C LYS A 15 0.25 -15.37 -4.42
N ALA A 16 -0.29 -14.23 -4.81
CA ALA A 16 -1.08 -13.37 -3.94
C ALA A 16 -2.33 -14.08 -3.40
N LYS A 17 -2.99 -14.90 -4.22
CA LYS A 17 -4.14 -15.72 -3.79
C LYS A 17 -3.77 -16.77 -2.76
N GLU A 18 -2.54 -17.28 -2.82
CA GLU A 18 -2.02 -18.35 -1.95
C GLU A 18 -1.26 -17.83 -0.74
N THR A 19 -0.95 -16.52 -0.72
CA THR A 19 -0.19 -15.90 0.37
C THR A 19 -1.08 -15.69 1.60
N GLU A 20 -0.69 -16.27 2.71
CA GLU A 20 -1.29 -15.96 4.00
C GLU A 20 -0.83 -14.60 4.50
N ILE A 21 -1.78 -13.78 4.89
CA ILE A 21 -1.47 -12.48 5.50
C ILE A 21 -1.02 -12.72 6.94
N PRO A 22 0.11 -12.11 7.36
CA PRO A 22 0.65 -12.31 8.70
C PRO A 22 -0.33 -11.96 9.82
N GLU A 23 -0.18 -12.61 10.98
CA GLU A 23 -1.03 -12.39 12.15
C GLU A 23 -0.97 -10.96 12.72
N TRP A 24 0.11 -10.23 12.45
CA TRP A 24 0.24 -8.84 12.86
C TRP A 24 -0.53 -7.85 11.96
N VAL A 25 -1.26 -8.35 10.96
CA VAL A 25 -2.19 -7.57 10.14
C VAL A 25 -3.63 -7.91 10.54
N ASP A 26 -4.41 -6.90 10.89
CA ASP A 26 -5.83 -7.05 11.18
C ASP A 26 -6.64 -7.03 9.88
N LYS A 27 -7.28 -8.16 9.56
CA LYS A 27 -8.08 -8.29 8.34
C LYS A 27 -9.47 -7.70 8.55
N GLN A 28 -9.72 -6.55 7.96
CA GLN A 28 -11.02 -5.89 7.96
C GLN A 28 -11.44 -5.55 6.52
N ILE A 29 -11.61 -6.58 5.72
CA ILE A 29 -11.94 -6.45 4.29
C ILE A 29 -13.25 -5.69 4.11
N ILE A 30 -13.24 -4.69 3.22
CA ILE A 30 -14.42 -3.89 2.89
C ILE A 30 -15.36 -4.63 1.94
N HIS A 31 -16.62 -4.23 1.90
CA HIS A 31 -17.64 -4.86 1.05
C HIS A 31 -17.43 -4.52 -0.43
N LYS A 32 -17.87 -5.42 -1.31
CA LYS A 32 -17.92 -5.19 -2.76
C LYS A 32 -19.21 -4.45 -3.15
N HIS A 33 -19.29 -3.17 -2.91
CA HIS A 33 -20.51 -2.39 -3.19
C HIS A 33 -20.25 -1.05 -3.90
N SER A 34 -18.99 -0.78 -4.26
CA SER A 34 -18.61 0.46 -4.93
C SER A 34 -17.32 0.26 -5.71
N THR A 35 -16.86 1.33 -6.40
CA THR A 35 -15.56 1.34 -7.07
C THR A 35 -14.37 1.19 -6.11
N ALA A 36 -14.59 1.37 -4.81
CA ALA A 36 -13.57 1.13 -3.77
C ALA A 36 -13.10 -0.34 -3.77
N ARG A 37 -14.03 -1.28 -3.98
CA ARG A 37 -13.70 -2.69 -4.15
C ARG A 37 -14.62 -3.33 -5.18
N THR A 38 -14.14 -3.44 -6.40
CA THR A 38 -14.88 -4.04 -7.52
C THR A 38 -14.78 -5.57 -7.57
N GLY A 39 -13.75 -6.14 -6.94
CA GLY A 39 -13.41 -7.56 -7.07
C GLY A 39 -12.61 -7.92 -8.32
N ILE A 40 -12.25 -6.92 -9.14
CA ILE A 40 -11.43 -7.16 -10.33
C ILE A 40 -10.01 -7.54 -9.87
N LEU A 41 -9.46 -8.60 -10.46
CA LEU A 41 -8.11 -9.07 -10.15
C LEU A 41 -7.05 -8.08 -10.64
N LEU A 42 -5.92 -8.05 -9.95
CA LEU A 42 -4.71 -7.40 -10.46
C LEU A 42 -4.24 -8.10 -11.75
N ASP A 43 -3.61 -7.36 -12.64
CA ASP A 43 -2.93 -7.90 -13.83
C ASP A 43 -1.53 -8.39 -13.48
N ASP A 44 -0.88 -7.69 -12.53
CA ASP A 44 0.48 -7.96 -12.05
C ASP A 44 0.69 -7.27 -10.70
N ILE A 45 1.85 -7.47 -10.08
CA ILE A 45 2.31 -6.72 -8.90
C ILE A 45 3.73 -6.21 -9.20
N LYS A 46 3.80 -4.98 -9.67
CA LYS A 46 5.06 -4.35 -10.12
C LYS A 46 5.67 -3.39 -9.11
N ASN A 47 4.83 -2.72 -8.33
CA ASN A 47 5.24 -1.70 -7.37
C ASN A 47 4.37 -1.72 -6.11
N ILE A 48 4.94 -1.24 -5.02
CA ILE A 48 4.20 -0.85 -3.82
C ILE A 48 4.08 0.68 -3.84
N VAL A 49 2.86 1.20 -3.76
CA VAL A 49 2.60 2.65 -3.77
C VAL A 49 2.28 3.12 -2.37
N ILE A 50 3.07 4.07 -1.88
CA ILE A 50 2.89 4.69 -0.57
C ILE A 50 2.05 5.96 -0.71
N HIS A 51 1.04 6.07 0.15
CA HIS A 51 0.15 7.22 0.29
C HIS A 51 0.15 7.72 1.72
N TYR A 52 -0.38 8.91 1.94
CA TYR A 52 -0.81 9.38 3.23
C TYR A 52 -2.31 9.68 3.18
N VAL A 53 -3.01 9.54 4.30
CA VAL A 53 -4.47 9.70 4.30
C VAL A 53 -4.92 11.15 4.06
N GLY A 54 -4.04 12.12 4.29
CA GLY A 54 -4.34 13.54 4.07
C GLY A 54 -5.37 14.13 5.04
N ASN A 55 -5.70 13.40 6.09
CA ASN A 55 -6.63 13.81 7.14
C ASN A 55 -5.96 13.56 8.50
N PRO A 56 -5.32 14.59 9.08
CA PRO A 56 -4.49 14.43 10.28
C PRO A 56 -5.26 13.83 11.45
N ASN A 57 -4.56 13.05 12.26
CA ASN A 57 -5.06 12.49 13.51
C ASN A 57 -6.28 11.56 13.36
N THR A 58 -6.49 10.99 12.17
CA THR A 58 -7.47 9.92 11.98
C THR A 58 -6.81 8.56 12.16
N SER A 59 -7.55 7.58 12.70
CA SER A 59 -7.07 6.23 12.92
C SER A 59 -7.14 5.37 11.64
N ALA A 60 -6.45 4.25 11.65
CA ALA A 60 -6.58 3.25 10.58
C ALA A 60 -8.03 2.80 10.44
N LYS A 61 -8.73 2.56 11.57
CA LYS A 61 -10.14 2.17 11.55
C LYS A 61 -11.05 3.25 10.97
N ASN A 62 -10.83 4.52 11.29
CA ASN A 62 -11.60 5.63 10.70
C ASN A 62 -11.49 5.60 9.17
N ASN A 63 -10.30 5.44 8.63
CA ASN A 63 -10.06 5.41 7.21
C ASN A 63 -10.60 4.14 6.55
N ARG A 64 -10.46 2.99 7.21
CA ARG A 64 -11.08 1.72 6.75
C ARG A 64 -12.59 1.86 6.64
N ASP A 65 -13.25 2.40 7.66
CA ASP A 65 -14.70 2.58 7.67
C ASP A 65 -15.15 3.59 6.61
N TYR A 66 -14.34 4.61 6.34
CA TYR A 66 -14.54 5.53 5.23
C TYR A 66 -14.51 4.81 3.89
N PHE A 67 -13.53 3.96 3.64
CA PHE A 67 -13.44 3.15 2.41
C PHE A 67 -14.64 2.21 2.24
N ASN A 68 -15.20 1.74 3.35
CA ASN A 68 -16.32 0.81 3.33
C ASN A 68 -17.68 1.47 3.03
N LYS A 69 -17.73 2.81 2.95
CA LYS A 69 -18.95 3.52 2.55
C LYS A 69 -19.16 3.44 1.04
N PRO A 70 -20.38 3.11 0.57
CA PRO A 70 -20.65 2.94 -0.86
C PRO A 70 -20.35 4.18 -1.72
N SER A 71 -20.40 5.37 -1.13
CA SER A 71 -20.26 6.65 -1.83
C SER A 71 -18.81 7.13 -2.04
N THR A 72 -17.82 6.51 -1.39
CA THR A 72 -16.46 7.08 -1.36
C THR A 72 -15.64 6.75 -2.59
N GLY A 73 -15.75 5.53 -3.12
CA GLY A 73 -15.07 5.12 -4.34
C GLY A 73 -13.55 5.05 -4.27
N VAL A 74 -12.97 5.14 -3.07
CA VAL A 74 -11.52 5.08 -2.83
C VAL A 74 -11.20 3.98 -1.82
N SER A 75 -10.02 3.37 -1.96
CA SER A 75 -9.52 2.34 -1.04
C SER A 75 -8.03 2.15 -1.18
N SER A 76 -7.45 1.39 -0.26
CA SER A 76 -6.11 0.83 -0.38
C SER A 76 -6.12 -0.62 0.09
N HIS A 77 -5.07 -1.37 -0.23
CA HIS A 77 -4.92 -2.73 0.27
C HIS A 77 -4.72 -2.73 1.79
N PHE A 78 -3.90 -1.82 2.29
CA PHE A 78 -3.57 -1.70 3.70
C PHE A 78 -3.64 -0.25 4.17
N ILE A 79 -3.89 -0.09 5.47
CA ILE A 79 -3.74 1.17 6.19
C ILE A 79 -2.83 0.94 7.38
N VAL A 80 -1.83 1.81 7.55
CA VAL A 80 -0.97 1.83 8.74
C VAL A 80 -1.41 2.98 9.63
N GLY A 81 -1.76 2.67 10.87
CA GLY A 81 -2.35 3.61 11.82
C GLY A 81 -1.34 4.30 12.73
N LEU A 82 -1.84 5.23 13.54
CA LEU A 82 -1.05 6.09 14.43
C LEU A 82 -0.32 5.33 15.55
N SER A 83 -0.84 4.17 15.95
CA SER A 83 -0.21 3.30 16.96
C SER A 83 0.62 2.18 16.31
N GLY A 84 0.82 2.23 14.99
CA GLY A 84 1.51 1.18 14.25
C GLY A 84 0.64 -0.02 13.91
N GLU A 85 -0.65 0.02 14.20
CA GLU A 85 -1.60 -1.02 13.78
C GLU A 85 -1.72 -1.04 12.26
N ILE A 86 -1.89 -2.24 11.69
CA ILE A 86 -2.04 -2.43 10.25
C ILE A 86 -3.38 -3.11 9.98
N ILE A 87 -4.22 -2.49 9.16
CA ILE A 87 -5.50 -3.04 8.72
C ILE A 87 -5.39 -3.39 7.25
N GLN A 88 -5.84 -4.59 6.87
CA GLN A 88 -6.06 -4.96 5.47
C GLN A 88 -7.50 -4.67 5.07
N CYS A 89 -7.69 -3.88 4.01
CA CYS A 89 -9.00 -3.47 3.51
C CYS A 89 -9.42 -4.18 2.23
N VAL A 90 -8.45 -4.54 1.38
CA VAL A 90 -8.69 -5.20 0.09
C VAL A 90 -7.77 -6.42 -0.02
N PRO A 91 -8.26 -7.56 -0.52
CA PRO A 91 -7.39 -8.72 -0.80
C PRO A 91 -6.25 -8.35 -1.74
N ILE A 92 -5.05 -8.84 -1.48
CA ILE A 92 -3.85 -8.46 -2.24
C ILE A 92 -3.79 -8.98 -3.68
N TYR A 93 -4.74 -9.79 -4.09
CA TYR A 93 -4.93 -10.22 -5.48
C TYR A 93 -6.00 -9.42 -6.24
N GLU A 94 -6.73 -8.53 -5.56
CA GLU A 94 -7.72 -7.63 -6.16
C GLU A 94 -7.15 -6.21 -6.32
N ARG A 95 -7.71 -5.45 -7.25
CA ARG A 95 -7.40 -4.03 -7.41
C ARG A 95 -7.98 -3.22 -6.26
N SER A 96 -7.19 -2.28 -5.72
CA SER A 96 -7.69 -1.19 -4.88
C SER A 96 -7.97 0.04 -5.74
N ALA A 97 -8.52 1.09 -5.15
CA ALA A 97 -8.83 2.36 -5.82
C ALA A 97 -8.01 3.51 -5.21
N ALA A 98 -6.69 3.47 -5.40
CA ALA A 98 -5.75 4.40 -4.78
C ALA A 98 -4.79 5.07 -5.77
N SER A 99 -4.39 4.40 -6.84
CA SER A 99 -3.21 4.73 -7.63
C SER A 99 -3.53 4.96 -9.12
N ASN A 100 -4.73 5.41 -9.42
CA ASN A 100 -5.17 5.78 -10.77
C ASN A 100 -4.94 4.63 -11.78
N ASP A 101 -4.28 4.87 -12.91
CA ASP A 101 -4.03 3.87 -13.94
C ASP A 101 -3.15 2.71 -13.47
N ARG A 102 -2.43 2.88 -12.35
CA ARG A 102 -1.60 1.85 -11.74
C ARG A 102 -2.35 0.97 -10.73
N ASN A 103 -3.67 1.15 -10.54
CA ASN A 103 -4.47 0.23 -9.74
C ASN A 103 -4.42 -1.22 -10.24
N LYS A 104 -4.16 -1.42 -11.52
CA LYS A 104 -4.10 -2.75 -12.16
C LYS A 104 -2.85 -3.56 -11.80
N ASP A 105 -1.77 -2.94 -11.37
CA ASP A 105 -0.46 -3.59 -11.19
C ASP A 105 0.32 -3.14 -9.96
N THR A 106 -0.36 -2.58 -8.97
CA THR A 106 0.28 -2.13 -7.71
C THR A 106 -0.48 -2.58 -6.48
N LEU A 107 0.25 -2.75 -5.39
CA LEU A 107 -0.30 -2.79 -4.04
C LEU A 107 -0.18 -1.40 -3.42
N SER A 108 -1.21 -0.96 -2.73
CA SER A 108 -1.27 0.39 -2.14
C SER A 108 -1.37 0.35 -0.62
N ILE A 109 -0.66 1.26 0.02
CA ILE A 109 -0.66 1.43 1.47
C ILE A 109 -0.99 2.89 1.79
N GLU A 110 -2.09 3.11 2.49
CA GLU A 110 -2.43 4.40 3.08
C GLU A 110 -1.82 4.51 4.47
N THR A 111 -1.32 5.68 4.81
CA THR A 111 -0.53 5.87 6.03
C THR A 111 -1.07 7.05 6.82
N CYS A 112 -1.43 6.81 8.07
CA CYS A 112 -1.93 7.83 8.99
C CYS A 112 -0.79 8.73 9.49
N HIS A 113 -1.13 9.95 9.84
CA HIS A 113 -0.17 10.95 10.32
C HIS A 113 -0.82 11.86 11.38
N PRO A 114 -0.05 12.33 12.38
CA PRO A 114 -0.62 13.07 13.51
C PRO A 114 -0.99 14.51 13.18
N ASP A 115 -0.33 15.18 12.23
CA ASP A 115 -0.51 16.60 11.96
C ASP A 115 -0.49 16.94 10.46
N GLU A 116 -0.64 18.20 10.15
CA GLU A 116 -0.73 18.74 8.79
C GLU A 116 0.58 18.62 7.98
N SER A 117 1.72 18.37 8.63
CA SER A 117 2.97 18.14 7.91
C SER A 117 2.96 16.86 7.07
N GLY A 118 2.12 15.90 7.46
CA GLY A 118 2.07 14.58 6.86
C GLY A 118 3.20 13.66 7.26
N LYS A 119 4.09 14.09 8.18
CA LYS A 119 5.17 13.24 8.70
C LYS A 119 4.59 12.11 9.52
N PHE A 120 5.09 10.90 9.28
CA PHE A 120 4.69 9.72 10.05
C PHE A 120 5.38 9.72 11.40
N ASN A 121 4.66 9.36 12.46
CA ASN A 121 5.29 9.14 13.76
C ASN A 121 6.11 7.84 13.73
N GLN A 122 6.91 7.60 14.75
CA GLN A 122 7.85 6.48 14.77
C GLN A 122 7.14 5.12 14.73
N ALA A 123 6.02 4.96 15.44
CA ALA A 123 5.26 3.70 15.44
C ALA A 123 4.69 3.39 14.06
N THR A 124 4.10 4.38 13.40
CA THR A 124 3.59 4.29 12.04
C THR A 124 4.71 3.99 11.04
N TYR A 125 5.81 4.72 11.14
CA TYR A 125 6.98 4.54 10.27
C TYR A 125 7.55 3.11 10.36
N ASN A 126 7.75 2.61 11.56
CA ASN A 126 8.28 1.27 11.79
C ASN A 126 7.37 0.19 11.19
N SER A 127 6.07 0.31 11.39
CA SER A 127 5.08 -0.61 10.82
C SER A 127 5.01 -0.52 9.29
N LEU A 128 5.13 0.70 8.74
CA LEU A 128 5.15 0.91 7.30
C LEU A 128 6.38 0.24 6.67
N VAL A 129 7.57 0.40 7.25
CA VAL A 129 8.79 -0.29 6.81
C VAL A 129 8.59 -1.80 6.85
N LYS A 130 8.08 -2.33 7.96
CA LYS A 130 7.83 -3.76 8.13
C LYS A 130 6.88 -4.33 7.08
N LEU A 131 5.74 -3.68 6.87
CA LEU A 131 4.74 -4.10 5.89
C LEU A 131 5.28 -4.02 4.47
N THR A 132 5.91 -2.90 4.12
CA THR A 132 6.46 -2.68 2.77
C THR A 132 7.54 -3.71 2.46
N ALA A 133 8.45 -3.98 3.38
CA ALA A 133 9.49 -4.99 3.22
C ALA A 133 8.91 -6.40 3.07
N TYR A 134 7.90 -6.74 3.87
CA TYR A 134 7.19 -8.02 3.75
C TYR A 134 6.60 -8.21 2.35
N LEU A 135 5.88 -7.20 1.84
CA LEU A 135 5.28 -7.26 0.51
C LEU A 135 6.34 -7.34 -0.60
N CYS A 136 7.42 -6.58 -0.49
CA CYS A 136 8.54 -6.66 -1.43
C CYS A 136 9.15 -8.06 -1.45
N TYR A 137 9.41 -8.64 -0.29
CA TYR A 137 9.95 -9.99 -0.18
C TYR A 137 9.01 -11.03 -0.81
N GLN A 138 7.70 -10.95 -0.51
CA GLN A 138 6.71 -11.88 -1.05
C GLN A 138 6.62 -11.84 -2.58
N PHE A 139 6.73 -10.66 -3.18
CA PHE A 139 6.51 -10.47 -4.61
C PHE A 139 7.78 -10.16 -5.40
N ASP A 140 8.94 -10.47 -4.83
CA ASP A 140 10.25 -10.29 -5.48
C ASP A 140 10.46 -8.86 -6.00
N LEU A 141 10.10 -7.90 -5.18
CA LEU A 141 10.32 -6.48 -5.40
C LEU A 141 11.49 -5.98 -4.55
N LYS A 142 12.13 -4.92 -5.02
CA LYS A 142 13.25 -4.25 -4.36
C LYS A 142 12.82 -2.87 -3.84
N GLN A 143 13.67 -2.23 -3.04
CA GLN A 143 13.39 -0.90 -2.51
C GLN A 143 13.05 0.13 -3.60
N ASP A 144 13.63 0.03 -4.79
CA ASP A 144 13.37 0.94 -5.91
C ASP A 144 12.01 0.70 -6.58
N ASP A 145 11.37 -0.44 -6.30
CA ASP A 145 10.00 -0.71 -6.73
C ASP A 145 8.95 -0.11 -5.78
N VAL A 146 9.39 0.48 -4.67
CA VAL A 146 8.55 1.25 -3.75
C VAL A 146 8.49 2.68 -4.24
N ILE A 147 7.29 3.13 -4.58
CA ILE A 147 7.04 4.44 -5.18
C ILE A 147 5.97 5.22 -4.40
N ARG A 148 5.88 6.51 -4.64
CA ARG A 148 4.86 7.40 -4.08
C ARG A 148 3.71 7.58 -5.07
N HIS A 149 2.55 7.96 -4.59
CA HIS A 149 1.47 8.44 -5.47
C HIS A 149 1.96 9.59 -6.37
N TYR A 150 2.81 10.46 -5.83
CA TYR A 150 3.51 11.50 -6.57
C TYR A 150 4.24 10.99 -7.82
N ASP A 151 4.88 9.83 -7.72
CA ASP A 151 5.62 9.22 -8.83
C ASP A 151 4.67 8.66 -9.92
N VAL A 152 3.41 8.44 -9.59
CA VAL A 152 2.38 7.99 -10.54
C VAL A 152 1.72 9.16 -11.27
N THR A 153 1.31 10.22 -10.54
CA THR A 153 0.44 11.28 -11.09
C THR A 153 0.93 12.70 -10.88
N GLY A 154 1.96 12.91 -10.05
CA GLY A 154 2.39 14.24 -9.62
C GLY A 154 1.61 14.81 -8.43
N LYS A 155 0.62 14.08 -7.92
CA LYS A 155 -0.10 14.45 -6.69
C LYS A 155 0.88 14.53 -5.50
N ILE A 156 0.78 15.58 -4.67
CA ILE A 156 1.59 15.73 -3.47
C ILE A 156 1.15 14.71 -2.38
N CYS A 157 1.55 13.47 -2.58
CA CYS A 157 1.19 12.34 -1.72
C CYS A 157 2.29 11.27 -1.79
N PRO A 158 2.83 10.82 -0.65
CA PRO A 158 2.63 11.35 0.71
C PRO A 158 3.36 12.68 0.91
N LYS A 159 2.67 13.68 1.43
CA LYS A 159 3.11 15.08 1.43
C LYS A 159 4.51 15.29 1.98
N TYR A 160 4.77 14.84 3.21
CA TYR A 160 6.07 15.05 3.87
C TYR A 160 7.23 14.46 3.06
N TYR A 161 7.04 13.29 2.46
CA TYR A 161 8.05 12.55 1.69
C TYR A 161 8.14 13.00 0.22
N VAL A 162 7.26 13.86 -0.23
CA VAL A 162 7.38 14.62 -1.49
C VAL A 162 8.13 15.93 -1.23
N GLU A 163 7.81 16.63 -0.15
CA GLU A 163 8.45 17.89 0.24
C GLU A 163 9.86 17.70 0.83
N ASN A 164 10.19 16.51 1.29
CA ASN A 164 11.48 16.14 1.88
C ASN A 164 12.05 14.90 1.19
N GLU A 165 12.64 15.08 0.02
CA GLU A 165 13.15 14.00 -0.83
C GLU A 165 14.18 13.11 -0.11
N ASP A 166 15.04 13.68 0.72
CA ASP A 166 16.03 12.93 1.50
C ASP A 166 15.35 11.94 2.48
N GLU A 167 14.21 12.32 3.05
CA GLU A 167 13.44 11.46 3.94
C GLU A 167 12.77 10.31 3.18
N TRP A 168 12.36 10.54 1.95
CA TRP A 168 11.87 9.48 1.07
C TRP A 168 12.97 8.48 0.72
N GLU A 169 14.16 8.97 0.37
CA GLU A 169 15.30 8.11 0.08
C GLU A 169 15.73 7.31 1.32
N ASN A 170 15.70 7.91 2.52
CA ASN A 170 15.95 7.21 3.77
C ASN A 170 14.93 6.10 4.03
N PHE A 171 13.66 6.37 3.78
CA PHE A 171 12.59 5.36 3.88
C PHE A 171 12.86 4.16 2.98
N LYS A 172 13.18 4.39 1.71
CA LYS A 172 13.50 3.30 0.77
C LYS A 172 14.71 2.49 1.22
N LYS A 173 15.74 3.14 1.78
CA LYS A 173 16.90 2.44 2.34
C LYS A 173 16.53 1.58 3.53
N ASP A 174 15.69 2.08 4.42
CA ASP A 174 15.20 1.32 5.59
C ASP A 174 14.37 0.10 5.13
N VAL A 175 13.54 0.25 4.12
CA VAL A 175 12.83 -0.88 3.48
C VAL A 175 13.82 -1.89 2.90
N GLY A 176 14.83 -1.43 2.17
CA GLY A 176 15.87 -2.30 1.59
C GLY A 176 16.59 -3.13 2.64
N LYS A 177 16.98 -2.52 3.75
CA LYS A 177 17.60 -3.23 4.89
C LYS A 177 16.65 -4.26 5.48
N ALA A 178 15.37 -3.91 5.66
CA ALA A 178 14.37 -4.83 6.20
C ALA A 178 14.08 -6.00 5.25
N ILE A 179 14.16 -5.82 3.94
CA ILE A 179 14.07 -6.92 2.96
C ILE A 179 15.25 -7.89 3.13
N ASP A 180 16.45 -7.37 3.34
CA ASP A 180 17.66 -8.19 3.49
C ASP A 180 17.65 -9.06 4.76
N ASP A 181 16.80 -8.73 5.72
CA ASP A 181 16.63 -9.49 6.97
C ASP A 181 15.73 -10.73 6.82
N TYR A 182 15.14 -10.96 5.64
CA TYR A 182 14.30 -12.13 5.35
C TYR A 182 15.08 -13.37 4.91
#